data_77ee3e492ed8dee261b4e4c87f76e35c
#
_entry.id   77ee3e492ed8dee261b4e4c87f76e35c
#
_cell.length_a   1.000
_cell.length_b   1.000
_cell.length_c   1.000
_cell.angle_alpha   90.00
_cell.angle_beta   90.00
_cell.angle_gamma   90.00
#
_symmetry.space_group_name_H-M   'P 1'
#
loop_
_entity.id
_entity.type
_entity.pdbx_description
1 polymer ?
#
loop_
_entity_poly.entity_id
_entity_poly.type
_entity_poly.pdbx_seq_one_letter_code
_entity_poly.pdbx_strand_id
1 'polypeptide(L)'
;DVCERSLATLREVGTTNKTHLRDYENAINEETGAILKVHTSNYKILGFTESVSASEIATIKGDLPLIEDLGSGVLINLEDYGLEHEPTVMESVASGVDVVTFSGDKLLGGPQAGIIVGKEKYISQIKKNQLLRALRVDKMTIAALETILNYYIDKNKTFEIPTIKMITESFESIENRAEKLFSMLEGMAGVELNIVETASEVGGGSLPNQFIKSKAIEIDPKNISAAKLEEGLRKLEVPIITRIYKDKILLDLRTIDEEEYEIIANELKGILGER
;
A
#
# COMPACT_ATOMS: atom_id res chain seq x y z
N ASP A 1 -5.00 0.41 -23.05
CA ASP A 1 -4.34 -0.73 -23.73
C ASP A 1 -4.83 -2.10 -23.22
N VAL A 2 -4.84 -2.38 -21.88
CA VAL A 2 -5.29 -3.69 -21.36
C VAL A 2 -6.76 -3.95 -21.69
N CYS A 3 -7.64 -2.98 -21.43
CA CYS A 3 -9.07 -3.10 -21.76
C CYS A 3 -9.31 -3.27 -23.26
N GLU A 4 -8.60 -2.54 -24.11
CA GLU A 4 -8.69 -2.69 -25.58
C GLU A 4 -8.30 -4.11 -26.04
N ARG A 5 -7.29 -4.72 -25.37
CA ARG A 5 -6.85 -6.09 -25.67
C ARG A 5 -7.84 -7.17 -25.24
N SER A 6 -8.83 -6.84 -24.43
CA SER A 6 -9.90 -7.75 -24.01
C SER A 6 -10.94 -8.03 -25.10
N LEU A 7 -10.81 -7.40 -26.26
CA LEU A 7 -11.79 -7.41 -27.38
C LEU A 7 -13.10 -6.67 -27.03
N ALA A 8 -13.20 -6.00 -25.92
CA ALA A 8 -14.31 -5.12 -25.59
C ALA A 8 -14.04 -3.70 -26.12
N THR A 9 -15.07 -3.03 -26.59
CA THR A 9 -14.99 -1.60 -26.91
C THR A 9 -15.12 -0.79 -25.63
N LEU A 10 -14.07 -0.05 -25.27
CA LEU A 10 -14.08 0.84 -24.12
C LEU A 10 -14.82 2.12 -24.47
N ARG A 11 -15.83 2.48 -23.67
CA ARG A 11 -16.50 3.77 -23.71
C ARG A 11 -16.17 4.54 -22.45
N GLU A 12 -15.38 5.59 -22.58
CA GLU A 12 -15.03 6.48 -21.49
C GLU A 12 -16.24 7.35 -21.09
N VAL A 13 -16.41 7.55 -19.78
CA VAL A 13 -17.56 8.24 -19.18
C VAL A 13 -17.07 9.42 -18.32
N GLY A 14 -17.63 10.59 -18.53
CA GLY A 14 -17.25 11.82 -17.83
C GLY A 14 -15.91 12.39 -18.31
N THR A 15 -15.21 13.04 -17.40
CA THR A 15 -13.89 13.63 -17.65
C THR A 15 -12.93 13.22 -16.53
N THR A 16 -11.62 13.43 -16.74
CA THR A 16 -10.56 13.05 -15.78
C THR A 16 -10.81 13.58 -14.37
N ASN A 17 -11.34 14.80 -14.23
CA ASN A 17 -11.54 15.45 -12.94
C ASN A 17 -13.01 15.50 -12.48
N LYS A 18 -13.97 15.22 -13.39
CA LYS A 18 -15.39 15.23 -13.05
C LYS A 18 -16.16 14.17 -13.79
N THR A 19 -16.87 13.36 -13.02
CA THR A 19 -17.80 12.36 -13.53
C THR A 19 -19.07 12.41 -12.68
N HIS A 20 -20.22 12.51 -13.32
CA HIS A 20 -21.53 12.53 -12.70
C HIS A 20 -22.31 11.25 -13.01
N LEU A 21 -23.27 10.91 -12.18
CA LEU A 21 -24.11 9.72 -12.39
C LEU A 21 -24.80 9.73 -13.75
N ARG A 22 -25.30 10.88 -14.19
CA ARG A 22 -25.91 11.09 -15.52
C ARG A 22 -24.99 10.75 -16.68
N ASP A 23 -23.67 10.82 -16.51
CA ASP A 23 -22.72 10.49 -17.57
C ASP A 23 -22.72 8.98 -17.82
N TYR A 24 -22.84 8.17 -16.76
CA TYR A 24 -23.06 6.73 -16.86
C TYR A 24 -24.43 6.42 -17.46
N GLU A 25 -25.50 7.05 -16.98
CA GLU A 25 -26.86 6.86 -17.50
C GLU A 25 -26.93 7.09 -19.02
N ASN A 26 -26.33 8.19 -19.49
CA ASN A 26 -26.29 8.54 -20.91
C ASN A 26 -25.41 7.62 -21.77
N ALA A 27 -24.46 6.92 -21.14
CA ALA A 27 -23.55 6.00 -21.86
C ALA A 27 -24.11 4.60 -22.00
N ILE A 28 -25.00 4.18 -21.11
CA ILE A 28 -25.63 2.84 -21.13
C ILE A 28 -26.55 2.73 -22.35
N ASN A 29 -26.41 1.64 -23.11
CA ASN A 29 -27.26 1.31 -24.25
C ASN A 29 -27.35 -0.22 -24.42
N GLU A 30 -28.00 -0.68 -25.49
CA GLU A 30 -28.22 -2.11 -25.78
C GLU A 30 -26.92 -2.89 -26.03
N GLU A 31 -25.83 -2.23 -26.41
CA GLU A 31 -24.50 -2.83 -26.62
C GLU A 31 -23.65 -2.88 -25.36
N THR A 32 -24.10 -2.26 -24.25
CA THR A 32 -23.35 -2.21 -23.01
C THR A 32 -23.27 -3.61 -22.36
N GLY A 33 -22.07 -4.16 -22.28
CA GLY A 33 -21.82 -5.47 -21.65
C GLY A 33 -21.49 -5.43 -20.17
N ALA A 34 -20.89 -4.33 -19.70
CA ALA A 34 -20.51 -4.14 -18.29
C ALA A 34 -20.25 -2.67 -18.00
N ILE A 35 -20.30 -2.30 -16.73
CA ILE A 35 -19.84 -1.01 -16.22
C ILE A 35 -18.55 -1.24 -15.42
N LEU A 36 -17.49 -0.50 -15.75
CA LEU A 36 -16.20 -0.59 -15.07
C LEU A 36 -15.93 0.71 -14.32
N LYS A 37 -15.74 0.61 -13.02
CA LYS A 37 -15.24 1.68 -12.16
C LYS A 37 -13.81 1.34 -11.73
N VAL A 38 -12.89 2.28 -11.90
CA VAL A 38 -11.49 2.12 -11.49
C VAL A 38 -11.20 3.12 -10.38
N HIS A 39 -10.74 2.61 -9.24
CA HIS A 39 -10.29 3.44 -8.13
C HIS A 39 -8.88 3.98 -8.41
N THR A 40 -8.66 5.26 -8.12
CA THR A 40 -7.36 5.93 -8.33
C THR A 40 -6.42 5.66 -7.16
N SER A 41 -6.00 4.39 -6.98
CA SER A 41 -5.20 3.96 -5.82
C SER A 41 -3.77 4.52 -5.80
N ASN A 42 -3.22 4.94 -6.94
CA ASN A 42 -1.81 5.31 -7.10
C ASN A 42 -1.56 6.78 -7.45
N TYR A 43 -2.63 7.58 -7.61
CA TYR A 43 -2.53 9.04 -7.80
C TYR A 43 -3.76 9.73 -7.23
N LYS A 44 -3.65 11.02 -6.94
CA LYS A 44 -4.75 11.86 -6.45
C LYS A 44 -4.92 13.06 -7.36
N ILE A 45 -6.16 13.31 -7.77
CA ILE A 45 -6.50 14.50 -8.53
C ILE A 45 -6.89 15.60 -7.54
N LEU A 46 -6.17 16.72 -7.56
CA LEU A 46 -6.42 17.84 -6.67
C LEU A 46 -7.15 18.97 -7.40
N GLY A 47 -8.06 19.66 -6.72
CA GLY A 47 -8.80 20.80 -7.22
C GLY A 47 -10.30 20.54 -7.31
N PHE A 48 -10.95 21.04 -8.35
CA PHE A 48 -12.40 20.89 -8.56
C PHE A 48 -12.70 19.50 -9.13
N THR A 49 -12.79 18.49 -8.25
CA THR A 49 -13.02 17.10 -8.61
C THR A 49 -14.39 16.61 -8.16
N GLU A 50 -14.98 15.70 -8.92
CA GLU A 50 -16.20 15.00 -8.58
C GLU A 50 -16.15 13.58 -9.14
N SER A 51 -16.53 12.61 -8.33
CA SER A 51 -16.55 11.20 -8.71
C SER A 51 -17.84 10.54 -8.26
N VAL A 52 -18.27 9.50 -8.96
CA VAL A 52 -19.47 8.73 -8.64
C VAL A 52 -19.06 7.51 -7.82
N SER A 53 -19.73 7.29 -6.70
CA SER A 53 -19.51 6.10 -5.87
C SER A 53 -20.03 4.83 -6.56
N ALA A 54 -19.49 3.67 -6.17
CA ALA A 54 -19.97 2.38 -6.66
C ALA A 54 -21.44 2.14 -6.28
N SER A 55 -21.87 2.61 -5.12
CA SER A 55 -23.26 2.52 -4.65
C SER A 55 -24.23 3.31 -5.52
N GLU A 56 -23.86 4.52 -5.96
CA GLU A 56 -24.66 5.31 -6.89
C GLU A 56 -24.76 4.63 -8.25
N ILE A 57 -23.65 4.14 -8.81
CA ILE A 57 -23.65 3.40 -10.08
C ILE A 57 -24.51 2.14 -9.98
N ALA A 58 -24.50 1.46 -8.82
CA ALA A 58 -25.33 0.27 -8.59
C ALA A 58 -26.82 0.55 -8.71
N THR A 59 -27.28 1.79 -8.48
CA THR A 59 -28.70 2.16 -8.61
C THR A 59 -29.19 2.22 -10.05
N ILE A 60 -28.31 2.48 -11.01
CA ILE A 60 -28.65 2.70 -12.43
C ILE A 60 -28.24 1.55 -13.36
N LYS A 61 -27.43 0.60 -12.87
CA LYS A 61 -26.86 -0.46 -13.71
C LYS A 61 -27.86 -1.48 -14.26
N GLY A 62 -29.06 -1.58 -13.66
CA GLY A 62 -30.01 -2.64 -14.00
C GLY A 62 -29.39 -4.03 -13.82
N ASP A 63 -29.50 -4.87 -14.89
CA ASP A 63 -28.93 -6.22 -14.91
C ASP A 63 -27.45 -6.28 -15.38
N LEU A 64 -26.86 -5.14 -15.74
CA LEU A 64 -25.47 -5.05 -16.17
C LEU A 64 -24.53 -5.39 -15.01
N PRO A 65 -23.45 -6.14 -15.26
CA PRO A 65 -22.42 -6.36 -14.26
C PRO A 65 -21.67 -5.04 -13.97
N LEU A 66 -21.56 -4.69 -12.70
CA LEU A 66 -20.68 -3.63 -12.21
C LEU A 66 -19.39 -4.24 -11.71
N ILE A 67 -18.30 -3.86 -12.34
CA ILE A 67 -16.93 -4.28 -12.00
C ILE A 67 -16.22 -3.10 -11.36
N GLU A 68 -15.60 -3.31 -10.21
CA GLU A 68 -14.76 -2.29 -9.57
C GLU A 68 -13.32 -2.80 -9.43
N ASP A 69 -12.38 -2.04 -9.98
CA ASP A 69 -10.95 -2.26 -9.76
C ASP A 69 -10.46 -1.33 -8.65
N LEU A 70 -10.25 -1.90 -7.47
CA LEU A 70 -9.76 -1.16 -6.29
C LEU A 70 -8.25 -0.94 -6.30
N GLY A 71 -7.52 -1.86 -6.87
CA GLY A 71 -6.06 -1.82 -6.90
C GLY A 71 -5.40 -2.06 -5.54
N SER A 72 -5.76 -1.33 -4.50
CA SER A 72 -5.08 -1.34 -3.18
C SER A 72 -5.29 -2.62 -2.35
N GLY A 73 -6.48 -3.20 -2.39
CA GLY A 73 -6.80 -4.45 -1.70
C GLY A 73 -6.87 -4.38 -0.17
N VAL A 74 -7.16 -3.21 0.39
CA VAL A 74 -7.28 -3.05 1.84
C VAL A 74 -8.50 -3.80 2.38
N LEU A 75 -8.33 -4.47 3.53
CA LEU A 75 -9.39 -5.22 4.22
C LEU A 75 -9.75 -4.65 5.60
N ILE A 76 -9.06 -3.60 6.05
CA ILE A 76 -9.34 -2.91 7.32
C ILE A 76 -9.69 -1.45 7.04
N ASN A 77 -10.45 -0.84 7.95
CA ASN A 77 -10.74 0.59 7.87
C ASN A 77 -9.53 1.40 8.34
N LEU A 78 -8.86 2.10 7.42
CA LEU A 78 -7.67 2.88 7.73
C LEU A 78 -7.98 4.20 8.47
N GLU A 79 -9.22 4.69 8.43
CA GLU A 79 -9.65 5.87 9.19
C GLU A 79 -9.54 5.66 10.70
N ASP A 80 -9.69 4.41 11.17
CA ASP A 80 -9.52 4.02 12.58
C ASP A 80 -8.08 4.28 13.10
N TYR A 81 -7.14 4.46 12.17
CA TYR A 81 -5.71 4.73 12.43
C TYR A 81 -5.27 6.14 12.01
N GLY A 82 -6.24 7.04 11.76
CA GLY A 82 -5.99 8.44 11.43
C GLY A 82 -5.54 8.71 10.00
N LEU A 83 -5.75 7.76 9.09
CA LEU A 83 -5.51 7.92 7.67
C LEU A 83 -6.79 8.37 6.94
N GLU A 84 -6.65 8.82 5.70
CA GLU A 84 -7.81 9.09 4.86
C GLU A 84 -8.54 7.79 4.50
N HIS A 85 -9.81 7.92 4.17
CA HIS A 85 -10.62 6.79 3.71
C HIS A 85 -10.03 6.16 2.44
N GLU A 86 -9.80 4.86 2.51
CA GLU A 86 -9.46 4.00 1.37
C GLU A 86 -10.54 2.93 1.27
N PRO A 87 -11.25 2.81 0.13
CA PRO A 87 -12.34 1.85 0.00
C PRO A 87 -11.88 0.42 0.26
N THR A 88 -12.54 -0.27 1.16
CA THR A 88 -12.27 -1.69 1.42
C THR A 88 -12.98 -2.59 0.41
N VAL A 89 -12.46 -3.80 0.24
CA VAL A 89 -13.11 -4.83 -0.59
C VAL A 89 -14.53 -5.13 -0.08
N MET A 90 -14.74 -5.14 1.25
CA MET A 90 -16.04 -5.40 1.85
C MET A 90 -17.05 -4.28 1.57
N GLU A 91 -16.62 -3.02 1.62
CA GLU A 91 -17.46 -1.87 1.25
C GLU A 91 -17.90 -1.95 -0.21
N SER A 92 -16.98 -2.26 -1.13
CA SER A 92 -17.30 -2.44 -2.55
C SER A 92 -18.32 -3.55 -2.76
N VAL A 93 -18.16 -4.70 -2.13
CA VAL A 93 -19.14 -5.80 -2.20
C VAL A 93 -20.49 -5.37 -1.62
N ALA A 94 -20.50 -4.69 -0.47
CA ALA A 94 -21.72 -4.22 0.18
C ALA A 94 -22.44 -3.13 -0.62
N SER A 95 -21.72 -2.34 -1.42
CA SER A 95 -22.29 -1.28 -2.27
C SER A 95 -23.03 -1.79 -3.51
N GLY A 96 -23.04 -3.10 -3.76
CA GLY A 96 -23.74 -3.71 -4.88
C GLY A 96 -22.88 -3.96 -6.12
N VAL A 97 -21.57 -3.84 -6.00
CA VAL A 97 -20.61 -4.26 -7.03
C VAL A 97 -20.75 -5.78 -7.26
N ASP A 98 -20.66 -6.19 -8.51
CA ASP A 98 -20.82 -7.60 -8.87
C ASP A 98 -19.48 -8.34 -8.90
N VAL A 99 -18.41 -7.64 -9.27
CA VAL A 99 -17.03 -8.16 -9.32
C VAL A 99 -16.07 -7.09 -8.84
N VAL A 100 -15.22 -7.42 -7.88
CA VAL A 100 -14.15 -6.55 -7.35
C VAL A 100 -12.81 -7.18 -7.69
N THR A 101 -11.88 -6.36 -8.21
CA THR A 101 -10.49 -6.78 -8.47
C THR A 101 -9.53 -5.96 -7.63
N PHE A 102 -8.47 -6.59 -7.14
CA PHE A 102 -7.44 -5.91 -6.34
C PHE A 102 -6.13 -6.69 -6.30
N SER A 103 -5.08 -6.04 -5.85
CA SER A 103 -3.73 -6.61 -5.77
C SER A 103 -3.46 -7.24 -4.40
N GLY A 104 -2.75 -8.36 -4.38
CA GLY A 104 -2.33 -9.02 -3.15
C GLY A 104 -1.11 -8.39 -2.49
N ASP A 105 -0.24 -7.75 -3.26
CA ASP A 105 1.08 -7.23 -2.87
C ASP A 105 1.11 -5.74 -2.49
N LYS A 106 -0.06 -5.13 -2.35
CA LYS A 106 -0.20 -3.73 -1.88
C LYS A 106 -0.65 -3.71 -0.41
N LEU A 107 -1.76 -3.01 -0.13
CA LEU A 107 -2.26 -2.86 1.25
C LEU A 107 -2.75 -4.17 1.88
N LEU A 108 -3.05 -5.20 1.08
CA LEU A 108 -3.29 -6.54 1.63
C LEU A 108 -2.07 -7.10 2.36
N GLY A 109 -0.85 -6.72 1.96
CA GLY A 109 0.38 -7.18 2.57
C GLY A 109 0.77 -8.62 2.24
N GLY A 110 0.22 -9.16 1.15
CA GLY A 110 0.46 -10.53 0.68
C GLY A 110 1.43 -10.61 -0.50
N PRO A 111 1.52 -11.77 -1.16
CA PRO A 111 2.31 -11.96 -2.36
C PRO A 111 1.67 -11.25 -3.56
N GLN A 112 2.47 -11.03 -4.61
CA GLN A 112 1.95 -10.49 -5.87
C GLN A 112 0.93 -11.44 -6.48
N ALA A 113 -0.31 -10.98 -6.57
CA ALA A 113 -1.43 -11.71 -7.16
C ALA A 113 -2.53 -10.72 -7.55
N GLY A 114 -3.22 -10.99 -8.65
CA GLY A 114 -4.50 -10.37 -8.96
C GLY A 114 -5.61 -11.20 -8.33
N ILE A 115 -6.37 -10.59 -7.44
CA ILE A 115 -7.47 -11.25 -6.73
C ILE A 115 -8.78 -10.75 -7.29
N ILE A 116 -9.70 -11.67 -7.56
CA ILE A 116 -11.03 -11.38 -8.09
C ILE A 116 -12.07 -12.01 -7.16
N VAL A 117 -12.93 -11.18 -6.59
CA VAL A 117 -14.05 -11.61 -5.75
C VAL A 117 -15.37 -11.08 -6.30
N GLY A 118 -16.48 -11.71 -6.00
CA GLY A 118 -17.78 -11.23 -6.46
C GLY A 118 -18.85 -12.31 -6.49
N LYS A 119 -19.96 -12.00 -7.18
CA LYS A 119 -21.10 -12.90 -7.27
C LYS A 119 -20.75 -14.18 -8.03
N GLU A 120 -21.18 -15.32 -7.51
CA GLU A 120 -20.89 -16.65 -8.07
C GLU A 120 -21.21 -16.74 -9.56
N LYS A 121 -22.28 -16.09 -10.01
CA LYS A 121 -22.68 -16.03 -11.42
C LYS A 121 -21.53 -15.60 -12.35
N TYR A 122 -20.75 -14.59 -11.95
CA TYR A 122 -19.65 -14.04 -12.74
C TYR A 122 -18.33 -14.78 -12.48
N ILE A 123 -18.05 -15.07 -11.21
CA ILE A 123 -16.82 -15.78 -10.82
C ILE A 123 -16.75 -17.17 -11.47
N SER A 124 -17.87 -17.90 -11.54
CA SER A 124 -17.94 -19.21 -12.21
C SER A 124 -17.62 -19.11 -13.72
N GLN A 125 -17.98 -18.01 -14.38
CA GLN A 125 -17.66 -17.80 -15.80
C GLN A 125 -16.18 -17.45 -15.97
N ILE A 126 -15.64 -16.55 -15.12
CA ILE A 126 -14.22 -16.18 -15.11
C ILE A 126 -13.36 -17.43 -14.93
N LYS A 127 -13.68 -18.29 -13.96
CA LYS A 127 -12.97 -19.55 -13.68
C LYS A 127 -12.90 -20.50 -14.89
N LYS A 128 -13.82 -20.41 -15.83
CA LYS A 128 -13.84 -21.24 -17.05
C LYS A 128 -13.05 -20.65 -18.20
N ASN A 129 -12.59 -19.40 -18.09
CA ASN A 129 -11.84 -18.74 -19.15
C ASN A 129 -10.48 -19.38 -19.35
N GLN A 130 -10.12 -19.69 -20.61
CA GLN A 130 -8.86 -20.37 -20.95
C GLN A 130 -7.61 -19.55 -20.60
N LEU A 131 -7.71 -18.21 -20.53
CA LEU A 131 -6.60 -17.34 -20.13
C LEU A 131 -6.13 -17.63 -18.71
N LEU A 132 -7.01 -18.11 -17.80
CA LEU A 132 -6.60 -18.48 -16.44
C LEU A 132 -5.52 -19.55 -16.42
N ARG A 133 -5.44 -20.39 -17.43
CA ARG A 133 -4.37 -21.39 -17.51
C ARG A 133 -2.98 -20.77 -17.63
N ALA A 134 -2.90 -19.62 -18.27
CA ALA A 134 -1.65 -18.86 -18.43
C ALA A 134 -1.42 -17.86 -17.30
N LEU A 135 -2.49 -17.28 -16.73
CA LEU A 135 -2.42 -16.18 -15.75
C LEU A 135 -2.49 -16.64 -14.29
N ARG A 136 -2.88 -17.88 -14.03
CA ARG A 136 -2.99 -18.39 -12.65
C ARG A 136 -1.65 -18.31 -11.92
N VAL A 137 -1.70 -17.90 -10.67
CA VAL A 137 -0.54 -17.95 -9.77
C VAL A 137 -0.13 -19.39 -9.45
N ASP A 138 1.10 -19.57 -9.03
CA ASP A 138 1.63 -20.88 -8.61
C ASP A 138 1.17 -21.25 -7.17
N LYS A 139 1.48 -22.48 -6.77
CA LYS A 139 1.04 -23.01 -5.47
C LYS A 139 1.73 -22.34 -4.27
N MET A 140 2.93 -21.79 -4.43
CA MET A 140 3.64 -21.11 -3.34
C MET A 140 2.96 -19.76 -3.07
N THR A 141 2.62 -19.03 -4.12
CA THR A 141 1.82 -17.80 -4.04
C THR A 141 0.46 -18.05 -3.37
N ILE A 142 -0.22 -19.16 -3.72
CA ILE A 142 -1.51 -19.52 -3.09
C ILE A 142 -1.33 -19.78 -1.59
N ALA A 143 -0.31 -20.55 -1.19
CA ALA A 143 -0.05 -20.86 0.21
C ALA A 143 0.28 -19.59 1.03
N ALA A 144 1.09 -18.69 0.47
CA ALA A 144 1.39 -17.41 1.09
C ALA A 144 0.14 -16.53 1.23
N LEU A 145 -0.68 -16.45 0.18
CA LEU A 145 -1.94 -15.69 0.22
C LEU A 145 -2.94 -16.27 1.23
N GLU A 146 -3.06 -17.60 1.31
CA GLU A 146 -3.89 -18.28 2.31
C GLU A 146 -3.44 -17.92 3.73
N THR A 147 -2.15 -17.88 4.00
CA THR A 147 -1.59 -17.48 5.30
C THR A 147 -1.99 -16.04 5.64
N ILE A 148 -1.81 -15.10 4.72
CA ILE A 148 -2.19 -13.69 4.92
C ILE A 148 -3.69 -13.56 5.17
N LEU A 149 -4.53 -14.22 4.37
CA LEU A 149 -5.99 -14.16 4.56
C LEU A 149 -6.42 -14.76 5.91
N ASN A 150 -5.76 -15.80 6.40
CA ASN A 150 -6.00 -16.34 7.74
C ASN A 150 -5.65 -15.34 8.85
N TYR A 151 -4.64 -14.48 8.65
CA TYR A 151 -4.32 -13.42 9.59
C TYR A 151 -5.42 -12.34 9.65
N TYR A 152 -6.09 -12.06 8.55
CA TYR A 152 -7.28 -11.18 8.57
C TYR A 152 -8.52 -11.81 9.20
N ILE A 153 -8.66 -13.14 9.14
CA ILE A 153 -9.75 -13.86 9.84
C ILE A 153 -9.54 -13.82 11.36
N ASP A 154 -8.29 -13.98 11.80
CA ASP A 154 -7.91 -13.80 13.20
C ASP A 154 -7.51 -12.35 13.47
N LYS A 155 -8.49 -11.56 13.96
CA LYS A 155 -8.30 -10.12 14.24
C LYS A 155 -7.09 -9.81 15.13
N ASN A 156 -6.64 -10.75 15.97
CA ASN A 156 -5.46 -10.55 16.80
C ASN A 156 -4.16 -10.63 15.99
N LYS A 157 -4.18 -11.31 14.84
CA LYS A 157 -3.01 -11.50 13.97
C LYS A 157 -2.92 -10.50 12.82
N THR A 158 -3.98 -9.79 12.53
CA THR A 158 -4.00 -8.81 11.43
C THR A 158 -2.83 -7.82 11.53
N PHE A 159 -2.48 -7.40 12.73
CA PHE A 159 -1.39 -6.46 12.99
C PHE A 159 0.02 -7.10 13.03
N GLU A 160 0.11 -8.41 12.84
CA GLU A 160 1.39 -9.10 12.58
C GLU A 160 1.79 -9.03 11.10
N ILE A 161 0.86 -8.68 10.20
CA ILE A 161 1.16 -8.45 8.78
C ILE A 161 2.05 -7.21 8.68
N PRO A 162 3.28 -7.30 8.14
CA PRO A 162 4.25 -6.21 8.21
C PRO A 162 3.73 -4.88 7.65
N THR A 163 3.05 -4.91 6.49
CA THR A 163 2.45 -3.73 5.88
C THR A 163 1.43 -3.07 6.81
N ILE A 164 0.52 -3.87 7.39
CA ILE A 164 -0.51 -3.37 8.30
C ILE A 164 0.11 -2.85 9.58
N LYS A 165 1.05 -3.60 10.19
CA LYS A 165 1.79 -3.19 11.38
C LYS A 165 2.42 -1.81 11.18
N MET A 166 3.20 -1.63 10.10
CA MET A 166 3.87 -0.37 9.80
C MET A 166 2.91 0.80 9.58
N ILE A 167 1.75 0.57 8.95
CA ILE A 167 0.77 1.63 8.68
C ILE A 167 0.02 2.02 9.95
N THR A 168 -0.36 1.05 10.80
CA THR A 168 -1.26 1.25 11.93
C THR A 168 -0.56 1.54 13.25
N GLU A 169 0.76 1.35 13.34
CA GLU A 169 1.52 1.58 14.56
C GLU A 169 1.39 3.03 15.04
N SER A 170 1.07 3.22 16.32
CA SER A 170 0.84 4.52 16.89
C SER A 170 2.12 5.36 16.95
N PHE A 171 1.98 6.69 16.87
CA PHE A 171 3.11 7.61 16.97
C PHE A 171 3.85 7.47 18.31
N GLU A 172 3.13 7.25 19.40
CA GLU A 172 3.70 7.03 20.73
C GLU A 172 4.56 5.76 20.81
N SER A 173 4.11 4.66 20.16
CA SER A 173 4.92 3.43 20.08
C SER A 173 6.22 3.68 19.33
N ILE A 174 6.15 4.38 18.20
CA ILE A 174 7.35 4.72 17.41
C ILE A 174 8.28 5.65 18.16
N GLU A 175 7.76 6.62 18.92
CA GLU A 175 8.57 7.51 19.76
C GLU A 175 9.34 6.73 20.84
N ASN A 176 8.67 5.83 21.57
CA ASN A 176 9.32 4.95 22.54
C ASN A 176 10.41 4.07 21.91
N ARG A 177 10.17 3.59 20.70
CA ARG A 177 11.16 2.80 19.94
C ARG A 177 12.35 3.66 19.50
N ALA A 178 12.11 4.91 19.12
CA ALA A 178 13.16 5.84 18.76
C ALA A 178 14.08 6.15 19.98
N GLU A 179 13.53 6.33 21.16
CA GLU A 179 14.30 6.53 22.39
C GLU A 179 15.17 5.31 22.72
N LYS A 180 14.65 4.09 22.55
CA LYS A 180 15.43 2.86 22.76
C LYS A 180 16.63 2.79 21.81
N LEU A 181 16.41 2.95 20.50
CA LEU A 181 17.51 2.90 19.54
C LEU A 181 18.49 4.04 19.76
N PHE A 182 18.00 5.26 20.05
CA PHE A 182 18.85 6.40 20.35
C PHE A 182 19.80 6.11 21.52
N SER A 183 19.29 5.55 22.62
CA SER A 183 20.10 5.20 23.81
C SER A 183 21.21 4.19 23.49
N MET A 184 21.02 3.31 22.50
CA MET A 184 22.06 2.36 22.05
C MET A 184 23.13 3.00 21.19
N LEU A 185 22.80 4.13 20.54
CA LEU A 185 23.69 4.88 19.67
C LEU A 185 24.34 6.08 20.36
N GLU A 186 23.84 6.47 21.53
CA GLU A 186 24.31 7.64 22.27
C GLU A 186 25.80 7.53 22.62
N GLY A 187 26.53 8.64 22.42
CA GLY A 187 27.97 8.66 22.65
C GLY A 187 28.85 8.13 21.53
N MET A 188 28.26 7.73 20.41
CA MET A 188 29.01 7.27 19.24
C MET A 188 29.88 8.40 18.68
N ALA A 189 31.19 8.13 18.50
CA ALA A 189 32.12 9.13 18.01
C ALA A 189 31.94 9.39 16.49
N GLY A 190 32.24 10.62 16.08
CA GLY A 190 32.23 11.01 14.66
C GLY A 190 30.85 11.27 14.07
N VAL A 191 29.80 11.26 14.88
CA VAL A 191 28.41 11.61 14.49
C VAL A 191 27.76 12.50 15.55
N GLU A 192 26.80 13.29 15.11
CA GLU A 192 25.83 13.94 16.00
C GLU A 192 24.47 13.27 15.75
N LEU A 193 23.81 12.91 16.83
CA LEU A 193 22.55 12.16 16.80
C LEU A 193 21.41 13.00 17.36
N ASN A 194 20.25 12.94 16.72
CA ASN A 194 19.03 13.55 17.20
C ASN A 194 17.83 12.64 16.92
N ILE A 195 16.82 12.69 17.79
CA ILE A 195 15.49 12.16 17.48
C ILE A 195 14.70 13.28 16.83
N VAL A 196 14.21 13.05 15.62
CA VAL A 196 13.46 14.04 14.85
C VAL A 196 12.09 13.52 14.44
N GLU A 197 11.11 14.43 14.36
CA GLU A 197 9.85 14.11 13.72
C GLU A 197 10.04 14.04 12.21
N THR A 198 9.41 13.04 11.61
CA THR A 198 9.42 12.83 10.16
C THR A 198 8.05 12.33 9.70
N ALA A 199 7.92 12.15 8.41
CA ALA A 199 6.76 11.53 7.80
C ALA A 199 7.20 10.36 6.93
N SER A 200 6.49 9.25 7.06
CA SER A 200 6.64 8.07 6.21
C SER A 200 5.56 8.07 5.14
N GLU A 201 5.88 7.56 3.98
CA GLU A 201 4.94 7.33 2.88
C GLU A 201 4.71 5.84 2.70
N VAL A 202 3.48 5.47 2.29
CA VAL A 202 3.13 4.04 2.10
C VAL A 202 3.79 3.44 0.87
N GLY A 203 4.28 4.26 -0.04
CA GLY A 203 4.97 3.82 -1.25
C GLY A 203 4.08 3.75 -2.49
N GLY A 204 4.65 3.28 -3.58
CA GLY A 204 4.00 3.34 -4.88
C GLY A 204 2.78 2.43 -5.02
N GLY A 205 1.70 2.98 -5.53
CA GLY A 205 0.50 2.22 -5.87
C GLY A 205 -0.60 2.21 -4.83
N SER A 206 -0.43 2.89 -3.68
CA SER A 206 -1.45 2.96 -2.63
C SER A 206 -1.31 4.24 -1.80
N LEU A 207 -2.43 4.81 -1.36
CA LEU A 207 -2.50 5.98 -0.46
C LEU A 207 -1.62 7.16 -0.93
N PRO A 208 -1.82 7.67 -2.16
CA PRO A 208 -1.00 8.74 -2.69
C PRO A 208 -1.16 10.02 -1.88
N ASN A 209 -0.03 10.70 -1.62
CA ASN A 209 0.03 11.94 -0.84
C ASN A 209 -0.45 11.80 0.62
N GLN A 210 -0.47 10.60 1.18
CA GLN A 210 -0.69 10.40 2.60
C GLN A 210 0.64 10.26 3.33
N PHE A 211 0.80 11.10 4.34
CA PHE A 211 2.00 11.14 5.17
C PHE A 211 1.66 10.66 6.58
N ILE A 212 2.30 9.57 6.99
CA ILE A 212 2.12 8.99 8.31
C ILE A 212 3.17 9.57 9.24
N LYS A 213 2.75 10.22 10.32
CA LYS A 213 3.69 10.77 11.32
C LYS A 213 4.59 9.68 11.86
N SER A 214 5.90 9.95 11.89
CA SER A 214 6.92 9.03 12.38
C SER A 214 8.02 9.75 13.16
N LYS A 215 8.89 8.99 13.80
CA LYS A 215 10.16 9.44 14.38
C LYS A 215 11.31 8.77 13.68
N ALA A 216 12.38 9.50 13.49
CA ALA A 216 13.63 8.98 12.95
C ALA A 216 14.80 9.34 13.84
N ILE A 217 15.83 8.49 13.82
CA ILE A 217 17.15 8.88 14.29
C ILE A 217 17.84 9.62 13.14
N GLU A 218 18.08 10.89 13.35
CA GLU A 218 18.89 11.72 12.46
C GLU A 218 20.36 11.54 12.82
N ILE A 219 21.19 11.16 11.85
CA ILE A 219 22.63 10.98 12.00
C ILE A 219 23.33 12.02 11.13
N ASP A 220 24.07 12.92 11.74
CA ASP A 220 24.91 13.91 11.07
C ASP A 220 26.38 13.48 11.16
N PRO A 221 26.92 12.83 10.14
CA PRO A 221 28.30 12.34 10.15
C PRO A 221 29.29 13.50 10.03
N LYS A 222 30.33 13.54 10.89
CA LYS A 222 31.32 14.63 10.94
C LYS A 222 32.58 14.31 10.14
N ASN A 223 32.92 13.04 9.98
CA ASN A 223 34.18 12.61 9.37
C ASN A 223 34.04 12.11 7.94
N ILE A 224 32.83 11.79 7.51
CA ILE A 224 32.49 11.33 6.15
C ILE A 224 31.20 12.02 5.70
N SER A 225 30.92 12.04 4.42
CA SER A 225 29.63 12.58 3.95
C SER A 225 28.48 11.60 4.19
N ALA A 226 27.26 12.13 4.35
CA ALA A 226 26.05 11.31 4.47
C ALA A 226 25.90 10.30 3.31
N ALA A 227 26.24 10.71 2.09
CA ALA A 227 26.22 9.81 0.93
C ALA A 227 27.20 8.63 1.04
N LYS A 228 28.41 8.87 1.59
CA LYS A 228 29.39 7.79 1.82
C LYS A 228 28.95 6.86 2.93
N LEU A 229 28.35 7.39 4.00
CA LEU A 229 27.82 6.58 5.08
C LEU A 229 26.65 5.73 4.58
N GLU A 230 25.71 6.30 3.82
CA GLU A 230 24.58 5.58 3.20
C GLU A 230 25.08 4.47 2.27
N GLU A 231 26.05 4.77 1.40
CA GLU A 231 26.67 3.77 0.54
C GLU A 231 27.33 2.64 1.33
N GLY A 232 27.99 2.95 2.44
CA GLY A 232 28.60 1.97 3.33
C GLY A 232 27.55 1.07 3.97
N LEU A 233 26.47 1.66 4.52
CA LEU A 233 25.35 0.94 5.15
C LEU A 233 24.63 0.02 4.15
N ARG A 234 24.46 0.46 2.93
CA ARG A 234 23.83 -0.32 1.85
C ARG A 234 24.66 -1.53 1.40
N LYS A 235 26.00 -1.47 1.55
CA LYS A 235 26.93 -2.54 1.12
C LYS A 235 27.26 -3.57 2.19
N LEU A 236 26.66 -3.46 3.37
CA LEU A 236 26.82 -4.44 4.44
C LEU A 236 26.27 -5.81 4.05
N GLU A 237 26.68 -6.86 4.73
CA GLU A 237 26.14 -8.21 4.56
C GLU A 237 24.62 -8.21 4.81
N VAL A 238 24.15 -7.50 5.85
CA VAL A 238 22.74 -7.16 6.06
C VAL A 238 22.60 -5.68 5.73
N PRO A 239 22.13 -5.30 4.52
CA PRO A 239 22.03 -3.91 4.11
C PRO A 239 21.09 -3.08 5.01
N ILE A 240 21.57 -1.93 5.46
CA ILE A 240 20.73 -0.95 6.18
C ILE A 240 20.37 0.15 5.19
N ILE A 241 19.08 0.21 4.84
CA ILE A 241 18.54 1.17 3.87
C ILE A 241 18.05 2.41 4.62
N THR A 242 18.64 3.54 4.29
CA THR A 242 18.36 4.82 4.96
C THR A 242 17.87 5.88 3.97
N ARG A 243 17.32 6.98 4.49
CA ARG A 243 17.02 8.17 3.68
C ARG A 243 18.07 9.25 3.95
N ILE A 244 18.46 9.98 2.90
CA ILE A 244 19.26 11.19 3.03
C ILE A 244 18.32 12.41 2.98
N TYR A 245 18.41 13.26 3.97
CA TYR A 245 17.67 14.52 4.02
C TYR A 245 18.57 15.63 4.57
N LYS A 246 18.76 16.72 3.81
CA LYS A 246 19.61 17.85 4.15
C LYS A 246 21.03 17.43 4.60
N ASP A 247 21.67 16.59 3.80
CA ASP A 247 23.00 16.02 4.05
C ASP A 247 23.17 15.21 5.35
N LYS A 248 22.06 14.73 5.91
CA LYS A 248 22.03 13.84 7.07
C LYS A 248 21.31 12.55 6.73
N ILE A 249 21.58 11.50 7.49
CA ILE A 249 20.90 10.21 7.36
C ILE A 249 19.70 10.16 8.32
N LEU A 250 18.61 9.59 7.85
CA LEU A 250 17.43 9.31 8.65
C LEU A 250 17.20 7.79 8.71
N LEU A 251 17.17 7.24 9.92
CA LEU A 251 16.68 5.91 10.26
C LEU A 251 15.24 6.06 10.73
N ASP A 252 14.27 5.73 9.89
CA ASP A 252 12.84 5.87 10.20
C ASP A 252 12.34 4.66 10.99
N LEU A 253 11.96 4.87 12.23
CA LEU A 253 11.59 3.80 13.17
C LEU A 253 10.30 3.07 12.77
N ARG A 254 9.51 3.62 11.86
CA ARG A 254 8.32 2.93 11.36
C ARG A 254 8.67 1.66 10.57
N THR A 255 9.85 1.62 9.97
CA THR A 255 10.30 0.53 9.09
C THR A 255 11.49 -0.26 9.65
N ILE A 256 11.82 -0.08 10.93
CA ILE A 256 12.93 -0.78 11.61
C ILE A 256 12.36 -1.53 12.79
N ASP A 257 12.48 -2.85 12.84
CA ASP A 257 12.05 -3.66 13.99
C ASP A 257 13.06 -3.61 15.14
N GLU A 258 12.61 -3.83 16.39
CA GLU A 258 13.50 -3.78 17.57
C GLU A 258 14.61 -4.83 17.52
N GLU A 259 14.37 -5.96 16.86
CA GLU A 259 15.35 -7.03 16.67
C GLU A 259 16.54 -6.59 15.79
N GLU A 260 16.39 -5.51 15.02
CA GLU A 260 17.43 -4.97 14.14
C GLU A 260 18.35 -3.95 14.83
N TYR A 261 18.01 -3.48 16.04
CA TYR A 261 18.73 -2.39 16.72
C TYR A 261 20.19 -2.72 17.02
N GLU A 262 20.47 -3.94 17.47
CA GLU A 262 21.84 -4.39 17.74
C GLU A 262 22.68 -4.44 16.46
N ILE A 263 22.08 -4.89 15.34
CA ILE A 263 22.73 -4.93 14.04
C ILE A 263 23.08 -3.50 13.60
N ILE A 264 22.10 -2.59 13.66
CA ILE A 264 22.28 -1.18 13.29
C ILE A 264 23.39 -0.53 14.12
N ALA A 265 23.39 -0.73 15.46
CA ALA A 265 24.36 -0.14 16.35
C ALA A 265 25.79 -0.66 16.09
N ASN A 266 25.95 -1.96 15.87
CA ASN A 266 27.24 -2.57 15.62
C ASN A 266 27.82 -2.18 14.27
N GLU A 267 27.00 -2.17 13.22
CA GLU A 267 27.44 -1.83 11.86
C GLU A 267 27.78 -0.34 11.73
N LEU A 268 27.02 0.56 12.37
CA LEU A 268 27.38 1.98 12.43
C LEU A 268 28.74 2.18 13.11
N LYS A 269 29.02 1.54 14.24
CA LYS A 269 30.33 1.58 14.91
C LYS A 269 31.44 1.11 14.00
N GLY A 270 31.23 0.00 13.29
CA GLY A 270 32.20 -0.56 12.34
C GLY A 270 32.55 0.40 11.22
N ILE A 271 31.56 1.06 10.60
CA ILE A 271 31.78 2.02 9.49
C ILE A 271 32.44 3.31 9.99
N LEU A 272 32.08 3.80 11.18
CA LEU A 272 32.62 5.02 11.74
C LEU A 272 34.02 4.85 12.36
N GLY A 273 34.53 3.61 12.43
CA GLY A 273 35.90 3.31 12.89
C GLY A 273 36.04 3.19 14.38
N GLU A 274 34.96 3.02 15.13
CA GLU A 274 34.99 2.61 16.53
C GLU A 274 35.26 1.10 16.61
N ARG A 275 36.46 0.72 17.05
CA ARG A 275 36.86 -0.66 17.34
C ARG A 275 36.74 -0.97 18.82
#